data_20b4728581f090792b09447377372389
#
_entry.id   20b4728581f090792b09447377372389
#
_cell.length_a   1.000
_cell.length_b   1.000
_cell.length_c   1.000
_cell.angle_alpha   90.00
_cell.angle_beta   90.00
_cell.angle_gamma   90.00
#
_symmetry.space_group_name_H-M   'P 1'
#
loop_
_entity.id
_entity.type
_entity.pdbx_description
1 polymer ?
#
loop_
_entity_poly.entity_id
_entity_poly.type
_entity_poly.pdbx_seq_one_letter_code
_entity_poly.pdbx_strand_id
1 'polypeptide(L)'
;TGVSAIEISLMEHELMNSDSGVTFEDVMKLCNVHANLFKGAIKTVEVEDSEHPGHPVQVFKQENLALRAAIIRVRRILDNYKNVENTPSQEVVIKGLGRQLALLGQFDIHYKRKEELMFPIMERYGHDAPPKVMWGVDDQIRDLFSDALHEAHKLPNSDIEVVKEKFEKIIEDVKNDKVKI
;
A
#
# COMPACT_ATOMS: atom_id res chain seq x y z
N THR A 1 -25.03 -15.93 -13.19
CA THR A 1 -25.17 -15.72 -11.75
C THR A 1 -23.78 -15.52 -11.18
N GLY A 2 -23.37 -14.28 -10.99
CA GLY A 2 -22.09 -13.94 -10.40
C GLY A 2 -22.20 -13.91 -8.86
N VAL A 3 -21.12 -14.28 -8.17
CA VAL A 3 -21.00 -14.16 -6.71
C VAL A 3 -20.79 -12.69 -6.36
N SER A 4 -21.48 -12.18 -5.35
CA SER A 4 -21.34 -10.80 -4.89
C SER A 4 -20.11 -10.62 -3.99
N ALA A 5 -19.59 -9.40 -3.85
CA ALA A 5 -18.49 -9.10 -2.93
C ALA A 5 -18.85 -9.44 -1.47
N ILE A 6 -20.15 -9.34 -1.11
CA ILE A 6 -20.65 -9.68 0.22
C ILE A 6 -20.59 -11.20 0.45
N GLU A 7 -20.98 -12.01 -0.53
CA GLU A 7 -20.92 -13.47 -0.42
C GLU A 7 -19.46 -13.96 -0.28
N ILE A 8 -18.53 -13.32 -0.97
CA ILE A 8 -17.10 -13.62 -0.85
C ILE A 8 -16.58 -13.29 0.54
N SER A 9 -16.90 -12.10 1.06
CA SER A 9 -16.49 -11.69 2.41
C SER A 9 -17.02 -12.63 3.49
N LEU A 10 -18.25 -13.13 3.33
CA LEU A 10 -18.83 -14.14 4.24
C LEU A 10 -18.08 -15.48 4.15
N MET A 11 -17.74 -15.94 2.95
CA MET A 11 -16.96 -17.16 2.75
C MET A 11 -15.57 -17.05 3.36
N GLU A 12 -14.90 -15.92 3.20
CA GLU A 12 -13.58 -15.64 3.78
C GLU A 12 -13.66 -15.62 5.32
N HIS A 13 -14.70 -15.02 5.87
CA HIS A 13 -14.95 -15.02 7.31
C HIS A 13 -15.18 -16.45 7.86
N GLU A 14 -15.98 -17.27 7.18
CA GLU A 14 -16.21 -18.68 7.56
C GLU A 14 -14.90 -19.49 7.49
N LEU A 15 -14.07 -19.27 6.46
CA LEU A 15 -12.78 -19.93 6.30
C LEU A 15 -11.81 -19.59 7.44
N MET A 16 -11.74 -18.32 7.84
CA MET A 16 -10.88 -17.86 8.94
C MET A 16 -11.30 -18.38 10.31
N ASN A 17 -12.61 -18.62 10.50
CA ASN A 17 -13.16 -19.10 11.77
C ASN A 17 -13.32 -20.63 11.80
N SER A 18 -13.07 -21.32 10.68
CA SER A 18 -13.13 -22.77 10.61
C SER A 18 -11.82 -23.40 11.09
N ASP A 19 -11.91 -24.58 11.71
CA ASP A 19 -10.74 -25.40 12.12
C ASP A 19 -10.10 -26.11 10.90
N SER A 20 -10.08 -25.41 9.77
CA SER A 20 -9.66 -25.94 8.44
C SER A 20 -8.14 -26.01 8.25
N GLY A 21 -7.35 -25.52 9.20
CA GLY A 21 -5.89 -25.42 9.07
C GLY A 21 -5.40 -24.36 8.07
N VAL A 22 -6.31 -23.53 7.56
CA VAL A 22 -5.99 -22.41 6.66
C VAL A 22 -5.30 -21.31 7.46
N THR A 23 -4.10 -20.93 7.01
CA THR A 23 -3.32 -19.88 7.66
C THR A 23 -3.76 -18.48 7.19
N PHE A 24 -3.41 -17.45 7.97
CA PHE A 24 -3.61 -16.05 7.57
C PHE A 24 -2.96 -15.74 6.19
N GLU A 25 -1.78 -16.32 5.92
CA GLU A 25 -1.10 -16.16 4.63
C GLU A 25 -1.90 -16.80 3.47
N ASP A 26 -2.55 -17.93 3.71
CA ASP A 26 -3.41 -18.57 2.71
C ASP A 26 -4.64 -17.73 2.41
N VAL A 27 -5.24 -17.11 3.44
CA VAL A 27 -6.36 -16.17 3.27
C VAL A 27 -5.92 -14.95 2.49
N MET A 28 -4.75 -14.38 2.78
CA MET A 28 -4.18 -13.25 2.00
C MET A 28 -4.01 -13.61 0.52
N LYS A 29 -3.48 -14.80 0.22
CA LYS A 29 -3.34 -15.29 -1.16
C LYS A 29 -4.71 -15.42 -1.84
N LEU A 30 -5.70 -15.94 -1.12
CA LEU A 30 -7.05 -16.12 -1.61
C LEU A 30 -7.73 -14.76 -1.91
N CYS A 31 -7.63 -13.79 -1.00
CA CYS A 31 -8.14 -12.43 -1.20
C CYS A 31 -7.52 -11.77 -2.45
N ASN A 32 -6.22 -11.96 -2.68
CA ASN A 32 -5.54 -11.46 -3.87
C ASN A 32 -6.06 -12.12 -5.16
N VAL A 33 -6.34 -13.42 -5.13
CA VAL A 33 -6.95 -14.15 -6.27
C VAL A 33 -8.36 -13.62 -6.53
N HIS A 34 -9.18 -13.47 -5.48
CA HIS A 34 -10.52 -12.94 -5.59
C HIS A 34 -10.55 -11.51 -6.14
N ALA A 35 -9.71 -10.62 -5.62
CA ALA A 35 -9.59 -9.25 -6.12
C ALA A 35 -9.26 -9.19 -7.61
N ASN A 36 -8.47 -10.17 -8.12
CA ASN A 36 -8.16 -10.28 -9.55
C ASN A 36 -9.30 -10.82 -10.39
N LEU A 37 -9.98 -11.87 -9.92
CA LEU A 37 -11.09 -12.50 -10.63
C LEU A 37 -12.28 -11.55 -10.79
N PHE A 38 -12.49 -10.69 -9.79
CA PHE A 38 -13.61 -9.74 -9.77
C PHE A 38 -13.25 -8.36 -10.33
N LYS A 39 -12.02 -8.17 -10.78
CA LYS A 39 -11.59 -6.92 -11.44
C LYS A 39 -12.38 -6.74 -12.74
N GLY A 40 -13.46 -5.99 -12.68
CA GLY A 40 -14.40 -5.74 -13.78
C GLY A 40 -15.80 -6.35 -13.60
N ALA A 41 -15.98 -7.26 -12.63
CA ALA A 41 -17.31 -7.81 -12.27
C ALA A 41 -17.95 -7.05 -11.10
N ILE A 42 -17.16 -6.35 -10.28
CA ILE A 42 -17.68 -5.46 -9.24
C ILE A 42 -18.26 -4.23 -9.97
N LYS A 43 -19.57 -4.17 -10.02
CA LYS A 43 -20.24 -2.92 -10.39
C LYS A 43 -19.76 -1.85 -9.42
N THR A 44 -19.11 -0.81 -9.92
CA THR A 44 -18.86 0.41 -9.15
C THR A 44 -20.22 0.87 -8.64
N VAL A 45 -20.42 0.76 -7.32
CA VAL A 45 -21.58 1.40 -6.70
C VAL A 45 -21.32 2.88 -6.81
N GLU A 46 -22.05 3.56 -7.67
CA GLU A 46 -22.04 5.02 -7.71
C GLU A 46 -22.68 5.50 -6.41
N VAL A 47 -21.86 5.96 -5.49
CA VAL A 47 -22.32 6.60 -4.25
C VAL A 47 -22.55 8.06 -4.59
N GLU A 48 -23.76 8.54 -4.33
CA GLU A 48 -24.10 9.95 -4.47
C GLU A 48 -23.07 10.78 -3.69
N ASP A 49 -22.61 11.89 -4.26
CA ASP A 49 -21.57 12.77 -3.71
C ASP A 49 -20.15 12.16 -3.57
N SER A 50 -19.86 10.96 -4.06
CA SER A 50 -18.51 10.36 -3.97
C SER A 50 -17.41 11.19 -4.62
N GLU A 51 -17.75 12.07 -5.54
CA GLU A 51 -16.82 13.02 -6.19
C GLU A 51 -16.68 14.35 -5.44
N HIS A 52 -17.44 14.56 -4.36
CA HIS A 52 -17.31 15.76 -3.54
C HIS A 52 -15.94 15.78 -2.82
N PRO A 53 -15.20 16.91 -2.82
CA PRO A 53 -13.83 16.98 -2.26
C PRO A 53 -13.70 16.54 -0.80
N GLY A 54 -14.75 16.68 0.01
CA GLY A 54 -14.79 16.25 1.40
C GLY A 54 -15.23 14.82 1.63
N HIS A 55 -15.65 14.10 0.58
CA HIS A 55 -16.10 12.71 0.72
C HIS A 55 -14.91 11.79 0.99
N PRO A 56 -14.99 10.82 1.95
CA PRO A 56 -13.87 9.95 2.30
C PRO A 56 -13.24 9.24 1.10
N VAL A 57 -14.05 8.73 0.17
CA VAL A 57 -13.56 8.09 -1.07
C VAL A 57 -12.69 9.04 -1.88
N GLN A 58 -13.12 10.31 -2.02
CA GLN A 58 -12.35 11.30 -2.76
C GLN A 58 -11.05 11.67 -2.05
N VAL A 59 -11.06 11.78 -0.72
CA VAL A 59 -9.85 12.01 0.08
C VAL A 59 -8.84 10.88 -0.16
N PHE A 60 -9.24 9.62 -0.05
CA PHE A 60 -8.37 8.46 -0.30
C PHE A 60 -7.85 8.42 -1.75
N LYS A 61 -8.68 8.73 -2.75
CA LYS A 61 -8.24 8.83 -4.16
C LYS A 61 -7.14 9.88 -4.32
N GLN A 62 -7.29 11.07 -3.71
CA GLN A 62 -6.30 12.15 -3.79
C GLN A 62 -4.99 11.79 -3.06
N GLU A 63 -5.08 11.16 -1.89
CA GLU A 63 -3.91 10.68 -1.16
C GLU A 63 -3.15 9.63 -1.97
N ASN A 64 -3.84 8.66 -2.57
CA ASN A 64 -3.24 7.67 -3.46
C ASN A 64 -2.52 8.32 -4.66
N LEU A 65 -3.11 9.37 -5.25
CA LEU A 65 -2.47 10.10 -6.35
C LEU A 65 -1.18 10.79 -5.89
N ALA A 66 -1.20 11.42 -4.71
CA ALA A 66 -0.04 12.09 -4.13
C ALA A 66 1.09 11.08 -3.81
N LEU A 67 0.76 9.92 -3.25
CA LEU A 67 1.71 8.85 -2.96
C LEU A 67 2.34 8.29 -4.24
N ARG A 68 1.56 8.05 -5.30
CA ARG A 68 2.09 7.64 -6.61
C ARG A 68 3.06 8.66 -7.18
N ALA A 69 2.76 9.95 -7.06
CA ALA A 69 3.66 11.01 -7.51
C ALA A 69 4.97 11.04 -6.68
N ALA A 70 4.91 10.77 -5.37
CA ALA A 70 6.08 10.65 -4.51
C ALA A 70 6.96 9.45 -4.91
N ILE A 71 6.36 8.29 -5.18
CA ILE A 71 7.06 7.09 -5.68
C ILE A 71 7.84 7.40 -6.97
N ILE A 72 7.21 8.06 -7.95
CA ILE A 72 7.86 8.41 -9.21
C ILE A 72 9.06 9.34 -8.97
N ARG A 73 8.95 10.30 -8.05
CA ARG A 73 10.06 11.20 -7.71
C ARG A 73 11.21 10.47 -7.05
N VAL A 74 10.95 9.57 -6.08
CA VAL A 74 11.98 8.76 -5.45
C VAL A 74 12.69 7.89 -6.48
N ARG A 75 11.96 7.16 -7.31
CA ARG A 75 12.54 6.35 -8.40
C ARG A 75 13.48 7.17 -9.29
N ARG A 76 13.03 8.33 -9.75
CA ARG A 76 13.83 9.20 -10.60
C ARG A 76 15.14 9.62 -9.93
N ILE A 77 15.13 9.88 -8.63
CA ILE A 77 16.35 10.21 -7.88
C ILE A 77 17.27 9.00 -7.79
N LEU A 78 16.74 7.83 -7.45
CA LEU A 78 17.50 6.57 -7.35
C LEU A 78 18.13 6.19 -8.69
N ASP A 79 17.39 6.30 -9.79
CA ASP A 79 17.88 5.98 -11.14
C ASP A 79 18.98 6.91 -11.61
N ASN A 80 18.98 8.17 -11.16
CA ASN A 80 19.98 9.16 -11.56
C ASN A 80 21.15 9.31 -10.57
N TYR A 81 21.12 8.61 -9.43
CA TYR A 81 22.12 8.78 -8.39
C TYR A 81 23.54 8.50 -8.88
N LYS A 82 23.75 7.44 -9.66
CA LYS A 82 25.07 7.08 -10.22
C LYS A 82 25.70 8.19 -11.06
N ASN A 83 24.90 9.04 -11.67
CA ASN A 83 25.40 10.16 -12.49
C ASN A 83 26.02 11.27 -11.64
N VAL A 84 25.72 11.32 -10.35
CA VAL A 84 26.22 12.34 -9.40
C VAL A 84 27.10 11.74 -8.32
N GLU A 85 27.28 10.44 -8.30
CA GLU A 85 28.14 9.75 -7.35
C GLU A 85 29.58 10.24 -7.45
N ASN A 86 30.21 10.49 -6.30
CA ASN A 86 31.56 11.10 -6.21
C ASN A 86 31.70 12.50 -6.84
N THR A 87 30.60 13.21 -7.04
CA THR A 87 30.57 14.60 -7.47
C THR A 87 30.15 15.56 -6.36
N PRO A 88 30.41 16.87 -6.46
CA PRO A 88 29.92 17.85 -5.50
C PRO A 88 28.38 17.89 -5.37
N SER A 89 27.65 17.37 -6.35
CA SER A 89 26.20 17.32 -6.36
C SER A 89 25.62 16.15 -5.55
N GLN A 90 26.42 15.17 -5.19
CA GLN A 90 25.96 13.96 -4.49
C GLN A 90 25.21 14.27 -3.18
N GLU A 91 25.77 15.15 -2.36
CA GLU A 91 25.15 15.53 -1.08
C GLU A 91 23.78 16.20 -1.27
N VAL A 92 23.65 17.04 -2.28
CA VAL A 92 22.38 17.71 -2.61
C VAL A 92 21.32 16.69 -3.02
N VAL A 93 21.72 15.67 -3.80
CA VAL A 93 20.82 14.61 -4.26
C VAL A 93 20.41 13.71 -3.09
N ILE A 94 21.33 13.35 -2.18
CA ILE A 94 21.02 12.59 -0.96
C ILE A 94 20.01 13.35 -0.09
N LYS A 95 20.22 14.64 0.13
CA LYS A 95 19.25 15.49 0.87
C LYS A 95 17.89 15.56 0.15
N GLY A 96 17.91 15.60 -1.18
CA GLY A 96 16.71 15.54 -2.01
C GLY A 96 15.96 14.23 -1.84
N LEU A 97 16.66 13.10 -1.87
CA LEU A 97 16.12 11.76 -1.62
C LEU A 97 15.47 11.69 -0.24
N GLY A 98 16.16 12.14 0.81
CA GLY A 98 15.62 12.16 2.18
C GLY A 98 14.31 12.92 2.29
N ARG A 99 14.19 14.10 1.64
CA ARG A 99 12.94 14.86 1.60
C ARG A 99 11.81 14.10 0.88
N GLN A 100 12.09 13.43 -0.22
CA GLN A 100 11.07 12.66 -0.95
C GLN A 100 10.66 11.41 -0.18
N LEU A 101 11.57 10.74 0.50
CA LEU A 101 11.26 9.61 1.38
C LEU A 101 10.41 10.06 2.57
N ALA A 102 10.70 11.21 3.18
CA ALA A 102 9.87 11.77 4.24
C ALA A 102 8.44 12.10 3.78
N LEU A 103 8.29 12.60 2.55
CA LEU A 103 6.97 12.81 1.94
C LEU A 103 6.25 11.49 1.67
N LEU A 104 6.97 10.50 1.15
CA LEU A 104 6.39 9.18 0.91
C LEU A 104 5.97 8.51 2.21
N GLY A 105 6.74 8.66 3.29
CA GLY A 105 6.42 8.11 4.61
C GLY A 105 5.08 8.58 5.20
N GLN A 106 4.46 9.61 4.61
CA GLN A 106 3.11 10.03 4.99
C GLN A 106 2.02 9.01 4.58
N PHE A 107 2.37 7.95 3.83
CA PHE A 107 1.46 6.83 3.58
C PHE A 107 0.93 6.21 4.89
N ASP A 108 1.70 6.26 5.97
CA ASP A 108 1.28 5.77 7.28
C ASP A 108 0.04 6.52 7.81
N ILE A 109 -0.09 7.81 7.53
CA ILE A 109 -1.29 8.59 7.88
C ILE A 109 -2.51 8.11 7.09
N HIS A 110 -2.31 7.76 5.81
CA HIS A 110 -3.35 7.18 4.96
C HIS A 110 -3.81 5.82 5.50
N TYR A 111 -2.87 4.96 5.89
CA TYR A 111 -3.16 3.65 6.48
C TYR A 111 -3.89 3.79 7.82
N LYS A 112 -3.41 4.65 8.72
CA LYS A 112 -4.10 4.93 9.99
C LYS A 112 -5.54 5.40 9.81
N ARG A 113 -5.82 6.23 8.80
CA ARG A 113 -7.21 6.61 8.50
C ARG A 113 -8.07 5.43 8.09
N LYS A 114 -7.55 4.50 7.28
CA LYS A 114 -8.27 3.25 6.96
C LYS A 114 -8.53 2.45 8.23
N GLU A 115 -7.49 2.19 8.99
CA GLU A 115 -7.48 1.34 10.17
C GLU A 115 -8.39 1.90 11.29
N GLU A 116 -8.33 3.19 11.55
CA GLU A 116 -9.05 3.82 12.67
C GLU A 116 -10.48 4.26 12.31
N LEU A 117 -10.75 4.56 11.03
CA LEU A 117 -12.04 5.11 10.63
C LEU A 117 -12.86 4.15 9.78
N MET A 118 -12.24 3.46 8.82
CA MET A 118 -12.97 2.61 7.88
C MET A 118 -13.15 1.19 8.39
N PHE A 119 -12.11 0.58 8.97
CA PHE A 119 -12.15 -0.80 9.42
C PHE A 119 -13.19 -1.04 10.52
N PRO A 120 -13.32 -0.18 11.56
CA PRO A 120 -14.38 -0.35 12.55
C PRO A 120 -15.80 -0.26 11.97
N ILE A 121 -15.98 0.52 10.90
CA ILE A 121 -17.27 0.58 10.20
C ILE A 121 -17.53 -0.74 9.48
N MET A 122 -16.54 -1.27 8.74
CA MET A 122 -16.65 -2.54 8.03
C MET A 122 -16.99 -3.69 9.00
N GLU A 123 -16.27 -3.78 10.12
CA GLU A 123 -16.49 -4.77 11.18
C GLU A 123 -17.90 -4.66 11.78
N ARG A 124 -18.38 -3.45 12.02
CA ARG A 124 -19.77 -3.22 12.51
C ARG A 124 -20.83 -3.77 11.57
N TYR A 125 -20.54 -3.78 10.27
CA TYR A 125 -21.43 -4.35 9.25
C TYR A 125 -21.15 -5.82 8.94
N GLY A 126 -20.31 -6.50 9.74
CA GLY A 126 -20.02 -7.93 9.62
C GLY A 126 -18.94 -8.28 8.59
N HIS A 127 -18.14 -7.29 8.16
CA HIS A 127 -17.04 -7.48 7.22
C HIS A 127 -15.69 -7.48 7.96
N ASP A 128 -15.39 -8.55 8.72
CA ASP A 128 -14.20 -8.61 9.58
C ASP A 128 -12.94 -9.08 8.84
N ALA A 129 -13.09 -9.92 7.81
CA ALA A 129 -11.96 -10.51 7.10
C ALA A 129 -11.14 -9.48 6.30
N PRO A 130 -11.76 -8.59 5.47
CA PRO A 130 -11.01 -7.60 4.72
C PRO A 130 -10.16 -6.64 5.59
N PRO A 131 -10.67 -6.06 6.70
CA PRO A 131 -9.86 -5.25 7.60
C PRO A 131 -8.63 -5.96 8.14
N LYS A 132 -8.76 -7.21 8.58
CA LYS A 132 -7.64 -8.00 9.13
C LYS A 132 -6.54 -8.22 8.09
N VAL A 133 -6.93 -8.56 6.86
CA VAL A 133 -5.99 -8.76 5.76
C VAL A 133 -5.30 -7.45 5.38
N MET A 134 -6.06 -6.37 5.23
CA MET A 134 -5.50 -5.05 4.89
C MET A 134 -4.54 -4.55 5.96
N TRP A 135 -4.85 -4.76 7.24
CA TRP A 135 -3.96 -4.39 8.35
C TRP A 135 -2.62 -5.11 8.27
N GLY A 136 -2.64 -6.42 8.04
CA GLY A 136 -1.39 -7.20 7.88
C GLY A 136 -0.54 -6.72 6.70
N VAL A 137 -1.16 -6.32 5.59
CA VAL A 137 -0.45 -5.75 4.43
C VAL A 137 0.09 -4.35 4.74
N ASP A 138 -0.70 -3.49 5.40
CA ASP A 138 -0.28 -2.16 5.81
C ASP A 138 0.97 -2.24 6.72
N ASP A 139 1.01 -3.19 7.67
CA ASP A 139 2.18 -3.43 8.54
C ASP A 139 3.39 -3.94 7.74
N GLN A 140 3.21 -4.87 6.83
CA GLN A 140 4.28 -5.36 5.96
C GLN A 140 4.91 -4.22 5.14
N ILE A 141 4.11 -3.31 4.63
CA ILE A 141 4.60 -2.15 3.87
C ILE A 141 5.34 -1.16 4.80
N ARG A 142 4.88 -0.97 6.04
CA ARG A 142 5.60 -0.18 7.06
C ARG A 142 6.99 -0.72 7.32
N ASP A 143 7.12 -2.04 7.50
CA ASP A 143 8.40 -2.70 7.75
C ASP A 143 9.34 -2.55 6.54
N LEU A 144 8.86 -2.82 5.34
CA LEU A 144 9.65 -2.65 4.10
C LEU A 144 10.11 -1.21 3.90
N PHE A 145 9.24 -0.24 4.20
CA PHE A 145 9.60 1.18 4.12
C PHE A 145 10.65 1.57 5.16
N SER A 146 10.53 1.09 6.40
CA SER A 146 11.50 1.30 7.46
C SER A 146 12.88 0.76 7.07
N ASP A 147 12.93 -0.43 6.49
CA ASP A 147 14.15 -1.05 5.99
C ASP A 147 14.81 -0.23 4.85
N ALA A 148 14.02 0.20 3.90
CA ALA A 148 14.52 1.02 2.78
C ALA A 148 15.01 2.38 3.27
N LEU A 149 14.31 3.01 4.21
CA LEU A 149 14.69 4.28 4.81
C LEU A 149 15.99 4.15 5.61
N HIS A 150 16.13 3.08 6.39
CA HIS A 150 17.35 2.79 7.14
C HIS A 150 18.56 2.68 6.21
N GLU A 151 18.41 1.97 5.09
CA GLU A 151 19.50 1.83 4.12
C GLU A 151 19.81 3.15 3.40
N ALA A 152 18.79 3.94 3.05
CA ALA A 152 18.97 5.24 2.43
C ALA A 152 19.72 6.23 3.33
N HIS A 153 19.54 6.16 4.66
CA HIS A 153 20.25 6.99 5.62
C HIS A 153 21.74 6.69 5.72
N LYS A 154 22.19 5.53 5.25
CA LYS A 154 23.62 5.18 5.22
C LYS A 154 24.37 5.81 4.03
N LEU A 155 23.65 6.39 3.06
CA LEU A 155 24.30 7.05 1.92
C LEU A 155 25.16 8.23 2.38
N PRO A 156 26.35 8.44 1.79
CA PRO A 156 26.93 7.74 0.63
C PRO A 156 27.70 6.44 0.96
N ASN A 157 27.68 5.97 2.22
CA ASN A 157 28.48 4.82 2.68
C ASN A 157 27.81 3.46 2.38
N SER A 158 26.63 3.45 1.80
CA SER A 158 25.90 2.25 1.34
C SER A 158 25.82 2.25 -0.18
N ASP A 159 25.66 1.06 -0.77
CA ASP A 159 25.45 0.92 -2.21
C ASP A 159 24.02 1.37 -2.57
N ILE A 160 23.92 2.28 -3.52
CA ILE A 160 22.63 2.80 -4.01
C ILE A 160 21.75 1.68 -4.60
N GLU A 161 22.34 0.62 -5.16
CA GLU A 161 21.58 -0.49 -5.72
C GLU A 161 20.82 -1.25 -4.61
N VAL A 162 21.39 -1.36 -3.40
CA VAL A 162 20.68 -1.96 -2.25
C VAL A 162 19.48 -1.11 -1.83
N VAL A 163 19.65 0.22 -1.82
CA VAL A 163 18.53 1.14 -1.54
C VAL A 163 17.44 1.00 -2.60
N LYS A 164 17.84 0.92 -3.86
CA LYS A 164 16.93 0.78 -5.00
C LYS A 164 16.17 -0.54 -4.95
N GLU A 165 16.83 -1.65 -4.70
CA GLU A 165 16.21 -2.98 -4.58
C GLU A 165 15.14 -3.01 -3.48
N LYS A 166 15.49 -2.49 -2.29
CA LYS A 166 14.54 -2.40 -1.17
C LYS A 166 13.33 -1.53 -1.53
N PHE A 167 13.55 -0.41 -2.20
CA PHE A 167 12.47 0.48 -2.62
C PHE A 167 11.58 -0.12 -3.71
N GLU A 168 12.15 -0.84 -4.68
CA GLU A 168 11.36 -1.53 -5.71
C GLU A 168 10.50 -2.64 -5.12
N LYS A 169 10.99 -3.34 -4.08
CA LYS A 169 10.18 -4.34 -3.36
C LYS A 169 8.93 -3.73 -2.74
N ILE A 170 9.04 -2.54 -2.11
CA ILE A 170 7.86 -1.81 -1.61
C ILE A 170 6.86 -1.56 -2.74
N ILE A 171 7.35 -1.09 -3.89
CA ILE A 171 6.48 -0.76 -5.03
C ILE A 171 5.82 -2.01 -5.59
N GLU A 172 6.51 -3.13 -5.62
CA GLU A 172 5.96 -4.41 -6.08
C GLU A 172 4.85 -4.87 -5.14
N ASP A 173 5.08 -4.82 -3.83
CA ASP A 173 4.08 -5.21 -2.83
C ASP A 173 2.86 -4.26 -2.87
N VAL A 174 3.07 -2.94 -2.93
CA VAL A 174 1.97 -1.95 -3.11
C VAL A 174 1.19 -2.16 -4.41
N LYS A 175 1.85 -2.64 -5.49
CA LYS A 175 1.15 -2.95 -6.74
C LYS A 175 0.41 -4.28 -6.68
N ASN A 176 1.00 -5.27 -5.97
CA ASN A 176 0.44 -6.59 -5.79
C ASN A 176 -0.65 -6.57 -4.73
N ASP A 177 -0.58 -5.63 -3.79
CA ASP A 177 -1.65 -5.30 -2.87
C ASP A 177 -2.82 -4.68 -3.65
N LYS A 178 -3.65 -5.58 -4.16
CA LYS A 178 -4.79 -5.25 -5.01
C LYS A 178 -6.04 -4.92 -4.21
N VAL A 179 -5.93 -4.80 -2.91
CA VAL A 179 -6.97 -4.22 -2.05
C VAL A 179 -6.93 -2.71 -2.25
N LYS A 180 -7.25 -2.30 -3.47
CA LYS A 180 -7.47 -0.89 -3.79
C LYS A 180 -8.86 -0.54 -3.32
N ILE A 181 -8.93 0.25 -2.27
CA ILE A 181 -10.14 1.02 -1.99
C ILE A 181 -10.33 2.05 -3.11
#